data_5b4e37f2e446c3b3bee5107ef44e3dfc
#
_entry.id   5b4e37f2e446c3b3bee5107ef44e3dfc
#
_cell.length_a   1.000
_cell.length_b   1.000
_cell.length_c   1.000
_cell.angle_alpha   90.00
_cell.angle_beta   90.00
_cell.angle_gamma   90.00
#
_symmetry.space_group_name_H-M   'P 1'
#
loop_
_entity.id
_entity.type
_entity.pdbx_description
1 polymer ?
#
loop_
_entity_poly.entity_id
_entity_poly.type
_entity_poly.pdbx_seq_one_letter_code
_entity_poly.pdbx_strand_id
1 'polypeptide(L)'
;TRNPVTLYRFLRKSGFYDTKKKYSPYKPKPYDTPVHIGEKMQMDVKCVPKECIADSIINDERFYQYGMIDEATRERFIYPYREQNADSTIDFVQRAITFFGYTPKVIQTDNGSEFTFTMKVKNGRKHSFDIFCEQYGIEHKLIKPRTPRHNGKIERSHRSDNERFYKYLRFYSYEDLKTQMKAYLKRSNNIPISTLCSLDKTKKWLTPNEKRKELLLIDWGVIE
;
A
#
# COMPACT_ATOMS: atom_id res chain seq x y z
N THR A 1 -30.64 24.22 46.22
CA THR A 1 -29.88 23.55 45.17
C THR A 1 -29.64 24.55 44.03
N ARG A 2 -28.38 24.88 43.75
CA ARG A 2 -28.04 25.81 42.65
C ARG A 2 -28.19 25.09 41.30
N ASN A 3 -28.72 25.81 40.30
CA ASN A 3 -28.93 25.25 38.97
C ASN A 3 -27.57 24.81 38.37
N PRO A 4 -27.46 23.56 37.79
CA PRO A 4 -26.22 23.05 37.19
C PRO A 4 -25.63 23.98 36.14
N VAL A 5 -26.46 24.70 35.36
CA VAL A 5 -26.03 25.65 34.35
C VAL A 5 -25.30 26.84 34.98
N THR A 6 -25.73 27.32 36.13
CA THR A 6 -25.09 28.42 36.88
C THR A 6 -23.72 27.97 37.40
N LEU A 7 -23.61 26.74 37.90
CA LEU A 7 -22.34 26.17 38.36
C LEU A 7 -21.36 26.00 37.16
N TYR A 8 -21.84 25.48 36.03
CA TYR A 8 -21.04 25.35 34.82
C TYR A 8 -20.48 26.70 34.33
N ARG A 9 -21.36 27.73 34.28
CA ARG A 9 -20.97 29.09 33.87
C ARG A 9 -19.90 29.69 34.82
N PHE A 10 -20.07 29.47 36.13
CA PHE A 10 -19.11 29.91 37.13
C PHE A 10 -17.75 29.21 36.96
N LEU A 11 -17.73 27.87 36.83
CA LEU A 11 -16.51 27.11 36.67
C LEU A 11 -15.79 27.49 35.35
N ARG A 12 -16.56 27.70 34.25
CA ARG A 12 -15.99 28.21 32.99
C ARG A 12 -15.36 29.60 33.15
N LYS A 13 -16.03 30.51 33.82
CA LYS A 13 -15.53 31.86 34.08
C LYS A 13 -14.28 31.86 35.00
N SER A 14 -14.20 30.89 35.90
CA SER A 14 -13.05 30.67 36.78
C SER A 14 -11.88 29.92 36.11
N GLY A 15 -11.91 29.67 34.80
CA GLY A 15 -10.85 28.98 34.09
C GLY A 15 -10.72 27.49 34.38
N PHE A 16 -11.65 26.87 35.11
CA PHE A 16 -11.58 25.46 35.49
C PHE A 16 -11.50 24.51 34.29
N TYR A 17 -12.05 24.91 33.13
CA TYR A 17 -12.04 24.14 31.89
C TYR A 17 -10.95 24.63 30.90
N ASP A 18 -10.16 25.63 31.25
CA ASP A 18 -9.16 26.24 30.34
C ASP A 18 -7.85 25.45 30.27
N THR A 19 -7.84 24.21 30.74
CA THR A 19 -6.68 23.32 30.58
C THR A 19 -6.53 22.71 29.19
N LYS A 20 -7.01 23.36 28.15
CA LYS A 20 -6.65 22.98 26.79
C LYS A 20 -5.16 23.26 26.59
N LYS A 21 -4.32 22.24 26.82
CA LYS A 21 -2.95 22.28 26.33
C LYS A 21 -3.01 22.72 24.87
N LYS A 22 -2.47 23.90 24.56
CA LYS A 22 -2.28 24.33 23.17
C LYS A 22 -1.24 23.40 22.57
N TYR A 23 -1.68 22.30 22.00
CA TYR A 23 -0.80 21.49 21.18
C TYR A 23 -0.41 22.34 19.98
N SER A 24 0.88 22.53 19.78
CA SER A 24 1.36 23.08 18.51
C SER A 24 0.82 22.16 17.40
N PRO A 25 0.25 22.72 16.33
CA PRO A 25 -0.26 21.89 15.24
C PRO A 25 0.91 21.05 14.72
N TYR A 26 0.67 19.73 14.66
CA TYR A 26 1.65 18.81 14.11
C TYR A 26 2.00 19.25 12.68
N LYS A 27 3.24 19.64 12.46
CA LYS A 27 3.77 19.91 11.11
C LYS A 27 4.35 18.59 10.59
N PRO A 28 3.70 17.95 9.61
CA PRO A 28 4.23 16.72 9.05
C PRO A 28 5.58 17.02 8.39
N LYS A 29 6.58 16.19 8.66
CA LYS A 29 7.84 16.23 7.90
C LYS A 29 7.53 15.95 6.43
N PRO A 30 8.18 16.63 5.48
CA PRO A 30 8.07 16.28 4.08
C PRO A 30 8.40 14.80 3.88
N TYR A 31 7.60 14.12 3.09
CA TYR A 31 7.89 12.73 2.71
C TYR A 31 8.86 12.75 1.55
N ASP A 32 10.05 12.22 1.76
CA ASP A 32 11.03 12.07 0.71
C ASP A 32 10.62 10.91 -0.20
N THR A 33 10.30 11.23 -1.45
CA THR A 33 9.89 10.23 -2.44
C THR A 33 11.14 9.75 -3.17
N PRO A 34 11.40 8.44 -3.22
CA PRO A 34 12.51 7.88 -3.98
C PRO A 34 12.53 8.36 -5.42
N VAL A 35 13.73 8.59 -5.95
CA VAL A 35 13.93 9.04 -7.32
C VAL A 35 14.20 7.88 -8.26
N HIS A 36 14.85 6.81 -7.76
CA HIS A 36 15.22 5.64 -8.55
C HIS A 36 14.18 4.54 -8.50
N ILE A 37 14.09 3.79 -9.60
CA ILE A 37 13.23 2.61 -9.72
C ILE A 37 13.69 1.55 -8.72
N GLY A 38 12.71 0.92 -8.03
CA GLY A 38 13.00 -0.16 -7.10
C GLY A 38 13.70 0.24 -5.80
N GLU A 39 13.97 1.52 -5.59
CA GLU A 39 14.58 2.00 -4.35
C GLU A 39 13.71 1.71 -3.14
N LYS A 40 12.39 1.93 -3.26
CA LYS A 40 11.43 1.63 -2.21
C LYS A 40 10.07 1.28 -2.78
N MET A 41 9.54 0.15 -2.31
CA MET A 41 8.19 -0.31 -2.63
C MET A 41 7.31 -0.39 -1.39
N GLN A 42 6.03 -0.10 -1.57
CA GLN A 42 5.00 -0.37 -0.56
C GLN A 42 4.24 -1.62 -0.95
N MET A 43 4.01 -2.50 0.01
CA MET A 43 3.25 -3.74 -0.16
C MET A 43 2.14 -3.83 0.88
N ASP A 44 0.98 -4.34 0.48
CA ASP A 44 -0.18 -4.51 1.35
C ASP A 44 -1.09 -5.61 0.81
N VAL A 45 -1.93 -6.15 1.69
CA VAL A 45 -2.90 -7.20 1.36
C VAL A 45 -4.30 -6.74 1.75
N LYS A 46 -5.26 -6.97 0.87
CA LYS A 46 -6.68 -6.69 1.15
C LYS A 46 -7.58 -7.86 0.75
N CYS A 47 -8.69 -8.02 1.45
CA CYS A 47 -9.72 -8.97 1.04
C CYS A 47 -10.38 -8.50 -0.26
N VAL A 48 -10.64 -9.44 -1.16
CA VAL A 48 -11.53 -9.25 -2.31
C VAL A 48 -12.97 -9.20 -1.77
N PRO A 49 -13.77 -8.19 -2.15
CA PRO A 49 -15.16 -8.11 -1.67
C PRO A 49 -15.98 -9.32 -2.07
N LYS A 50 -16.71 -9.91 -1.13
CA LYS A 50 -17.55 -11.11 -1.37
C LYS A 50 -18.64 -10.87 -2.40
N GLU A 51 -19.12 -9.63 -2.50
CA GLU A 51 -20.14 -9.22 -3.45
C GLU A 51 -19.71 -9.37 -4.92
N CYS A 52 -18.40 -9.51 -5.16
CA CYS A 52 -17.86 -9.75 -6.50
C CYS A 52 -17.95 -11.22 -6.94
N ILE A 53 -18.21 -12.14 -6.01
CA ILE A 53 -18.32 -13.57 -6.29
C ILE A 53 -19.70 -13.83 -6.88
N ALA A 54 -19.74 -14.34 -8.13
CA ALA A 54 -20.99 -14.60 -8.85
C ALA A 54 -21.49 -16.04 -8.68
N ASP A 55 -20.60 -16.98 -8.37
CA ASP A 55 -20.92 -18.40 -8.21
C ASP A 55 -21.21 -18.74 -6.74
N SER A 56 -22.32 -19.43 -6.49
CA SER A 56 -22.70 -19.92 -5.17
C SER A 56 -21.75 -20.99 -4.62
N ILE A 57 -21.07 -21.75 -5.48
CA ILE A 57 -20.16 -22.83 -5.07
C ILE A 57 -18.93 -22.27 -4.37
N ILE A 58 -18.41 -21.12 -4.83
CA ILE A 58 -17.22 -20.47 -4.26
C ILE A 58 -17.56 -19.33 -3.32
N ASN A 59 -18.83 -19.12 -2.99
CA ASN A 59 -19.29 -17.97 -2.21
C ASN A 59 -18.75 -17.95 -0.78
N ASP A 60 -18.43 -19.11 -0.21
CA ASP A 60 -17.81 -19.22 1.11
C ASP A 60 -16.28 -19.06 1.09
N GLU A 61 -15.66 -19.09 -0.08
CA GLU A 61 -14.23 -18.88 -0.22
C GLU A 61 -13.88 -17.39 0.04
N ARG A 62 -12.68 -17.20 0.57
CA ARG A 62 -12.09 -15.86 0.71
C ARG A 62 -10.94 -15.74 -0.26
N PHE A 63 -10.88 -14.60 -0.92
CA PHE A 63 -9.79 -14.26 -1.81
C PHE A 63 -9.11 -12.97 -1.31
N TYR A 64 -7.81 -12.91 -1.49
CA TYR A 64 -6.98 -11.81 -1.04
C TYR A 64 -6.23 -11.23 -2.23
N GLN A 65 -6.29 -9.91 -2.39
CA GLN A 65 -5.45 -9.20 -3.33
C GLN A 65 -4.17 -8.79 -2.62
N TYR A 66 -3.05 -9.33 -3.04
CA TYR A 66 -1.74 -8.79 -2.74
C TYR A 66 -1.42 -7.69 -3.72
N GLY A 67 -0.83 -6.61 -3.23
CA GLY A 67 -0.45 -5.46 -4.03
C GLY A 67 0.91 -4.92 -3.64
N MET A 68 1.69 -4.55 -4.65
CA MET A 68 2.98 -3.87 -4.49
C MET A 68 3.03 -2.69 -5.44
N ILE A 69 3.51 -1.54 -4.97
CA ILE A 69 3.64 -0.31 -5.74
C ILE A 69 5.05 0.27 -5.58
N ASP A 70 5.71 0.55 -6.69
CA ASP A 70 6.96 1.31 -6.70
C ASP A 70 6.69 2.78 -6.37
N GLU A 71 7.44 3.33 -5.42
CA GLU A 71 7.19 4.69 -4.94
C GLU A 71 7.64 5.77 -5.92
N ALA A 72 8.63 5.50 -6.79
CA ALA A 72 9.13 6.45 -7.78
C ALA A 72 8.20 6.51 -9.00
N THR A 73 7.87 5.37 -9.57
CA THR A 73 7.10 5.26 -10.82
C THR A 73 5.60 5.23 -10.61
N ARG A 74 5.13 4.83 -9.43
CA ARG A 74 3.73 4.43 -9.14
C ARG A 74 3.27 3.20 -9.94
N GLU A 75 4.18 2.53 -10.66
CA GLU A 75 3.86 1.25 -11.26
C GLU A 75 3.54 0.24 -10.17
N ARG A 76 2.53 -0.56 -10.40
CA ARG A 76 2.10 -1.53 -9.41
C ARG A 76 1.92 -2.91 -10.01
N PHE A 77 2.07 -3.91 -9.16
CA PHE A 77 1.72 -5.29 -9.42
C PHE A 77 0.66 -5.73 -8.41
N ILE A 78 -0.37 -6.45 -8.88
CA ILE A 78 -1.42 -7.05 -8.05
C ILE A 78 -1.67 -8.48 -8.50
N TYR A 79 -1.94 -9.34 -7.53
CA TYR A 79 -2.23 -10.75 -7.81
C TYR A 79 -3.15 -11.33 -6.71
N PRO A 80 -4.14 -12.18 -7.04
CA PRO A 80 -5.03 -12.77 -6.07
C PRO A 80 -4.46 -14.06 -5.48
N TYR A 81 -4.79 -14.32 -4.22
CA TYR A 81 -4.51 -15.57 -3.52
C TYR A 81 -5.74 -16.04 -2.76
N ARG A 82 -5.79 -17.34 -2.45
CA ARG A 82 -6.82 -17.93 -1.58
C ARG A 82 -6.46 -17.82 -0.11
N GLU A 83 -5.20 -17.56 0.22
CA GLU A 83 -4.69 -17.50 1.58
C GLU A 83 -3.90 -16.22 1.82
N GLN A 84 -3.99 -15.74 3.06
CA GLN A 84 -3.19 -14.62 3.56
C GLN A 84 -2.18 -15.18 4.58
N ASN A 85 -1.01 -15.56 4.09
CA ASN A 85 0.05 -16.16 4.89
C ASN A 85 1.45 -15.80 4.33
N ALA A 86 2.50 -16.23 5.03
CA ALA A 86 3.88 -15.95 4.65
C ALA A 86 4.28 -16.58 3.30
N ASP A 87 3.77 -17.76 2.98
CA ASP A 87 4.11 -18.47 1.74
C ASP A 87 3.52 -17.72 0.53
N SER A 88 2.25 -17.30 0.63
CA SER A 88 1.61 -16.45 -0.38
C SER A 88 2.35 -15.11 -0.55
N THR A 89 2.86 -14.54 0.55
CA THR A 89 3.67 -13.31 0.52
C THR A 89 4.96 -13.51 -0.26
N ILE A 90 5.68 -14.60 0.00
CA ILE A 90 6.94 -14.92 -0.67
C ILE A 90 6.72 -15.17 -2.17
N ASP A 91 5.74 -16.01 -2.52
CA ASP A 91 5.38 -16.27 -3.93
C ASP A 91 4.98 -14.95 -4.65
N PHE A 92 4.21 -14.10 -3.97
CA PHE A 92 3.82 -12.81 -4.53
C PHE A 92 5.03 -11.91 -4.83
N VAL A 93 6.01 -11.82 -3.91
CA VAL A 93 7.21 -11.00 -4.13
C VAL A 93 8.07 -11.55 -5.26
N GLN A 94 8.20 -12.87 -5.39
CA GLN A 94 8.90 -13.50 -6.52
C GLN A 94 8.25 -13.16 -7.87
N ARG A 95 6.90 -13.22 -7.93
CA ARG A 95 6.15 -12.80 -9.11
C ARG A 95 6.30 -11.30 -9.38
N ALA A 96 6.32 -10.48 -8.34
CA ALA A 96 6.52 -9.04 -8.46
C ALA A 96 7.91 -8.72 -9.02
N ILE A 97 8.98 -9.35 -8.52
CA ILE A 97 10.34 -9.22 -9.04
C ILE A 97 10.37 -9.58 -10.54
N THR A 98 9.73 -10.68 -10.91
CA THR A 98 9.63 -11.10 -12.33
C THR A 98 8.86 -10.07 -13.17
N PHE A 99 7.77 -9.54 -12.65
CA PHE A 99 6.94 -8.53 -13.34
C PHE A 99 7.67 -7.21 -13.53
N PHE A 100 8.31 -6.71 -12.48
CA PHE A 100 9.06 -5.44 -12.54
C PHE A 100 10.38 -5.58 -13.29
N GLY A 101 10.99 -6.76 -13.32
CA GLY A 101 12.30 -7.02 -13.93
C GLY A 101 13.48 -6.55 -13.06
N TYR A 102 13.25 -6.23 -11.80
CA TYR A 102 14.27 -5.83 -10.83
C TYR A 102 13.89 -6.25 -9.40
N THR A 103 14.91 -6.42 -8.56
CA THR A 103 14.74 -6.67 -7.13
C THR A 103 14.67 -5.34 -6.38
N PRO A 104 13.62 -5.06 -5.58
CA PRO A 104 13.53 -3.84 -4.79
C PRO A 104 14.60 -3.78 -3.70
N LYS A 105 15.14 -2.60 -3.41
CA LYS A 105 16.06 -2.39 -2.28
C LYS A 105 15.32 -2.45 -0.94
N VAL A 106 14.14 -1.84 -0.88
CA VAL A 106 13.32 -1.77 0.33
C VAL A 106 11.89 -2.17 0.00
N ILE A 107 11.32 -3.09 0.78
CA ILE A 107 9.89 -3.40 0.81
C ILE A 107 9.32 -2.92 2.13
N GLN A 108 8.36 -2.00 2.09
CA GLN A 108 7.66 -1.49 3.26
C GLN A 108 6.28 -2.12 3.37
N THR A 109 5.98 -2.73 4.53
CA THR A 109 4.69 -3.36 4.84
C THR A 109 4.11 -2.80 6.13
N ASP A 110 2.86 -3.11 6.41
CA ASP A 110 2.30 -2.99 7.75
C ASP A 110 2.78 -4.15 8.66
N ASN A 111 2.17 -4.25 9.85
CA ASN A 111 2.52 -5.30 10.83
C ASN A 111 1.58 -6.51 10.73
N GLY A 112 1.07 -6.84 9.55
CA GLY A 112 0.25 -8.03 9.32
C GLY A 112 1.01 -9.32 9.64
N SER A 113 0.27 -10.36 10.04
CA SER A 113 0.86 -11.66 10.41
C SER A 113 1.51 -12.38 9.24
N GLU A 114 1.14 -12.04 8.02
CA GLU A 114 1.73 -12.51 6.76
C GLU A 114 3.11 -11.93 6.50
N PHE A 115 3.45 -10.81 7.16
CA PHE A 115 4.72 -10.09 6.98
C PHE A 115 5.65 -10.21 8.19
N THR A 116 5.10 -10.35 9.40
CA THR A 116 5.92 -10.37 10.63
C THR A 116 5.24 -11.10 11.77
N PHE A 117 6.02 -11.58 12.72
CA PHE A 117 5.46 -12.10 13.97
C PHE A 117 4.90 -10.97 14.83
N THR A 118 3.74 -11.20 15.45
CA THR A 118 3.26 -10.34 16.53
C THR A 118 4.27 -10.31 17.67
N MET A 119 4.43 -9.18 18.34
CA MET A 119 5.42 -8.97 19.42
C MET A 119 5.42 -10.07 20.50
N LYS A 120 4.29 -10.76 20.71
CA LYS A 120 4.15 -11.86 21.69
C LYS A 120 4.81 -13.18 21.26
N VAL A 121 5.08 -13.36 19.97
CA VAL A 121 5.61 -14.62 19.40
C VAL A 121 7.10 -14.52 19.05
N LYS A 122 7.72 -13.39 19.28
CA LYS A 122 9.10 -13.07 18.88
C LYS A 122 10.20 -13.81 19.70
N ASN A 123 10.02 -15.08 20.02
CA ASN A 123 10.98 -15.91 20.77
C ASN A 123 12.33 -16.12 20.03
N GLY A 124 12.95 -15.04 19.53
CA GLY A 124 14.22 -15.10 18.80
C GLY A 124 14.14 -15.69 17.38
N ARG A 125 12.96 -16.10 16.92
CA ARG A 125 12.75 -16.62 15.56
C ARG A 125 12.51 -15.49 14.57
N LYS A 126 13.16 -15.57 13.40
CA LYS A 126 12.87 -14.68 12.27
C LYS A 126 11.63 -15.17 11.53
N HIS A 127 10.81 -14.25 11.04
CA HIS A 127 9.68 -14.57 10.18
C HIS A 127 10.19 -15.08 8.81
N SER A 128 9.46 -16.01 8.18
CA SER A 128 9.86 -16.58 6.88
C SER A 128 10.04 -15.51 5.81
N PHE A 129 9.21 -14.48 5.82
CA PHE A 129 9.34 -13.35 4.90
C PHE A 129 10.61 -12.52 5.15
N ASP A 130 11.02 -12.31 6.42
CA ASP A 130 12.28 -11.62 6.74
C ASP A 130 13.49 -12.43 6.24
N ILE A 131 13.45 -13.76 6.40
CA ILE A 131 14.51 -14.66 5.89
C ILE A 131 14.60 -14.58 4.37
N PHE A 132 13.45 -14.60 3.69
CA PHE A 132 13.39 -14.43 2.24
C PHE A 132 13.98 -13.09 1.79
N CYS A 133 13.59 -11.99 2.44
CA CYS A 133 14.11 -10.67 2.14
C CYS A 133 15.64 -10.60 2.29
N GLU A 134 16.20 -11.18 3.36
CA GLU A 134 17.65 -11.26 3.58
C GLU A 134 18.36 -12.01 2.45
N GLN A 135 17.79 -13.16 2.01
CA GLN A 135 18.36 -13.95 0.91
C GLN A 135 18.43 -13.20 -0.42
N TYR A 136 17.45 -12.30 -0.66
CA TYR A 136 17.39 -11.49 -1.87
C TYR A 136 18.04 -10.12 -1.73
N GLY A 137 18.66 -9.81 -0.59
CA GLY A 137 19.27 -8.51 -0.31
C GLY A 137 18.26 -7.36 -0.20
N ILE A 138 17.02 -7.67 0.20
CA ILE A 138 15.91 -6.72 0.35
C ILE A 138 15.83 -6.28 1.82
N GLU A 139 15.80 -4.97 2.07
CA GLU A 139 15.46 -4.44 3.40
C GLU A 139 13.95 -4.51 3.61
N HIS A 140 13.48 -5.36 4.55
CA HIS A 140 12.10 -5.36 4.98
C HIS A 140 11.86 -4.31 6.05
N LYS A 141 10.97 -3.34 5.79
CA LYS A 141 10.68 -2.21 6.65
C LYS A 141 9.23 -2.21 7.12
N LEU A 142 9.04 -2.39 8.41
CA LEU A 142 7.72 -2.29 9.02
C LEU A 142 7.33 -0.82 9.28
N ILE A 143 6.11 -0.44 8.96
CA ILE A 143 5.57 0.87 9.37
C ILE A 143 5.42 0.92 10.89
N LYS A 144 5.65 2.11 11.47
CA LYS A 144 5.40 2.31 12.89
C LYS A 144 3.91 2.17 13.18
N PRO A 145 3.52 1.47 14.26
CA PRO A 145 2.12 1.40 14.66
C PRO A 145 1.47 2.79 14.73
N ARG A 146 0.23 2.91 14.27
CA ARG A 146 -0.55 4.16 14.24
C ARG A 146 0.02 5.27 13.35
N THR A 147 0.84 4.94 12.35
CA THR A 147 1.32 5.90 11.34
C THR A 147 0.89 5.50 9.92
N PRO A 148 -0.42 5.53 9.59
CA PRO A 148 -0.96 5.06 8.30
C PRO A 148 -0.38 5.83 7.10
N ARG A 149 0.13 7.05 7.30
CA ARG A 149 0.71 7.86 6.23
C ARG A 149 1.88 7.20 5.50
N HIS A 150 2.55 6.24 6.14
CA HIS A 150 3.72 5.59 5.55
C HIS A 150 3.35 4.59 4.43
N ASN A 151 2.13 4.02 4.44
CA ASN A 151 1.61 3.15 3.37
C ASN A 151 0.60 3.85 2.45
N GLY A 152 0.57 5.19 2.46
CA GLY A 152 -0.48 5.98 1.78
C GLY A 152 -0.55 5.81 0.27
N LYS A 153 0.52 5.36 -0.40
CA LYS A 153 0.51 5.15 -1.85
C LYS A 153 -0.26 3.87 -2.21
N ILE A 154 0.03 2.77 -1.51
CA ILE A 154 -0.69 1.50 -1.72
C ILE A 154 -2.14 1.60 -1.23
N GLU A 155 -2.41 2.24 -0.09
CA GLU A 155 -3.77 2.49 0.41
C GLU A 155 -4.61 3.30 -0.60
N ARG A 156 -4.02 4.33 -1.21
CA ARG A 156 -4.69 5.10 -2.26
C ARG A 156 -4.98 4.23 -3.49
N SER A 157 -4.08 3.30 -3.84
CA SER A 157 -4.32 2.37 -4.95
C SER A 157 -5.48 1.43 -4.64
N HIS A 158 -5.61 0.95 -3.40
CA HIS A 158 -6.76 0.14 -2.96
C HIS A 158 -8.09 0.87 -3.07
N ARG A 159 -8.13 2.19 -2.77
CA ARG A 159 -9.32 3.01 -3.00
C ARG A 159 -9.69 3.04 -4.49
N SER A 160 -8.70 3.28 -5.35
CA SER A 160 -8.91 3.25 -6.82
C SER A 160 -9.39 1.88 -7.31
N ASP A 161 -8.90 0.78 -6.70
CA ASP A 161 -9.37 -0.56 -7.02
C ASP A 161 -10.84 -0.75 -6.65
N ASN A 162 -11.26 -0.26 -5.48
CA ASN A 162 -12.66 -0.33 -5.07
C ASN A 162 -13.58 0.41 -6.05
N GLU A 163 -13.18 1.61 -6.48
CA GLU A 163 -13.98 2.49 -7.33
C GLU A 163 -14.01 2.03 -8.81
N ARG A 164 -12.89 1.49 -9.34
CA ARG A 164 -12.68 1.26 -10.77
C ARG A 164 -12.66 -0.19 -11.19
N PHE A 165 -12.52 -1.11 -10.24
CA PHE A 165 -12.45 -2.54 -10.50
C PHE A 165 -13.51 -3.29 -9.69
N TYR A 166 -13.42 -3.32 -8.37
CA TYR A 166 -14.32 -4.13 -7.56
C TYR A 166 -15.78 -3.74 -7.64
N LYS A 167 -16.10 -2.46 -7.81
CA LYS A 167 -17.48 -1.99 -8.03
C LYS A 167 -18.18 -2.66 -9.19
N TYR A 168 -17.42 -3.08 -10.21
CA TYR A 168 -17.95 -3.65 -11.45
C TYR A 168 -17.57 -5.12 -11.64
N LEU A 169 -16.71 -5.66 -10.77
CA LEU A 169 -16.21 -7.02 -10.87
C LEU A 169 -17.33 -8.03 -10.57
N ARG A 170 -17.42 -9.05 -11.41
CA ARG A 170 -18.12 -10.30 -11.16
C ARG A 170 -17.24 -11.42 -11.69
N PHE A 171 -16.95 -12.42 -10.86
CA PHE A 171 -16.13 -13.56 -11.24
C PHE A 171 -16.76 -14.87 -10.78
N TYR A 172 -16.56 -15.92 -11.56
CA TYR A 172 -17.16 -17.24 -11.38
C TYR A 172 -16.18 -18.29 -10.88
N SER A 173 -14.88 -18.01 -10.96
CA SER A 173 -13.83 -18.92 -10.52
C SER A 173 -12.57 -18.13 -10.15
N TYR A 174 -11.64 -18.81 -9.46
CA TYR A 174 -10.33 -18.21 -9.14
C TYR A 174 -9.54 -17.85 -10.41
N GLU A 175 -9.60 -18.67 -11.45
CA GLU A 175 -8.93 -18.39 -12.73
C GLU A 175 -9.54 -17.18 -13.45
N ASP A 176 -10.86 -17.03 -13.36
CA ASP A 176 -11.55 -15.86 -13.89
C ASP A 176 -11.12 -14.59 -13.13
N LEU A 177 -11.06 -14.63 -11.79
CA LEU A 177 -10.54 -13.52 -10.97
C LEU A 177 -9.12 -13.14 -11.39
N LYS A 178 -8.22 -14.11 -11.58
CA LYS A 178 -6.83 -13.86 -12.03
C LYS A 178 -6.80 -13.18 -13.39
N THR A 179 -7.63 -13.66 -14.33
CA THR A 179 -7.70 -13.10 -15.68
C THR A 179 -8.19 -11.67 -15.69
N GLN A 180 -9.28 -11.39 -14.97
CA GLN A 180 -9.85 -10.04 -14.87
C GLN A 180 -8.90 -9.09 -14.13
N MET A 181 -8.24 -9.55 -13.07
CA MET A 181 -7.27 -8.76 -12.32
C MET A 181 -6.02 -8.42 -13.15
N LYS A 182 -5.53 -9.37 -13.97
CA LYS A 182 -4.42 -9.13 -14.91
C LYS A 182 -4.79 -8.07 -15.96
N ALA A 183 -5.99 -8.14 -16.52
CA ALA A 183 -6.48 -7.14 -17.48
C ALA A 183 -6.62 -5.76 -16.83
N TYR A 184 -7.15 -5.70 -15.61
CA TYR A 184 -7.25 -4.46 -14.84
C TYR A 184 -5.88 -3.89 -14.51
N LEU A 185 -4.91 -4.69 -14.08
CA LEU A 185 -3.54 -4.27 -13.79
C LEU A 185 -2.91 -3.56 -14.99
N LYS A 186 -2.98 -4.19 -16.18
CA LYS A 186 -2.48 -3.59 -17.43
C LYS A 186 -3.12 -2.22 -17.68
N ARG A 187 -4.44 -2.11 -17.54
CA ARG A 187 -5.16 -0.84 -17.71
C ARG A 187 -4.73 0.19 -16.67
N SER A 188 -4.63 -0.20 -15.40
CA SER A 188 -4.35 0.75 -14.30
C SER A 188 -2.96 1.38 -14.38
N ASN A 189 -1.95 0.64 -14.87
CA ASN A 189 -0.59 1.17 -15.08
C ASN A 189 -0.49 2.10 -16.30
N ASN A 190 -1.57 2.21 -17.10
CA ASN A 190 -1.71 3.13 -18.23
C ASN A 190 -2.69 4.28 -17.95
N ILE A 191 -3.16 4.44 -16.72
CA ILE A 191 -4.01 5.58 -16.33
C ILE A 191 -3.12 6.73 -15.81
N PRO A 192 -3.26 7.96 -16.34
CA PRO A 192 -2.50 9.10 -15.86
C PRO A 192 -2.78 9.40 -14.37
N ILE A 193 -1.74 9.74 -13.65
CA ILE A 193 -1.81 10.06 -12.21
C ILE A 193 -1.43 11.53 -12.01
N SER A 194 -2.32 12.29 -11.36
CA SER A 194 -2.15 13.73 -11.17
C SER A 194 -0.90 14.14 -10.38
N THR A 195 -0.32 13.22 -9.61
CA THR A 195 0.90 13.46 -8.82
C THR A 195 2.18 13.03 -9.54
N LEU A 196 2.08 12.46 -10.75
CA LEU A 196 3.22 12.14 -11.59
C LEU A 196 3.43 13.23 -12.64
N CYS A 197 4.65 13.75 -12.69
CA CYS A 197 5.09 14.67 -13.72
C CYS A 197 6.43 14.19 -14.31
N SER A 198 6.76 14.69 -15.50
CA SER A 198 8.09 14.50 -16.09
C SER A 198 9.17 15.09 -15.21
N LEU A 199 10.41 14.69 -15.41
CA LEU A 199 11.56 15.17 -14.65
C LEU A 199 11.77 16.67 -14.82
N ASP A 200 11.64 17.15 -16.04
CA ASP A 200 11.68 18.57 -16.39
C ASP A 200 10.40 19.34 -16.02
N LYS A 201 9.39 18.65 -15.44
CA LYS A 201 8.08 19.17 -15.02
C LYS A 201 7.25 19.79 -16.16
N THR A 202 7.61 19.59 -17.40
CA THR A 202 6.89 20.12 -18.57
C THR A 202 5.60 19.34 -18.82
N LYS A 203 5.66 18.00 -18.74
CA LYS A 203 4.50 17.13 -18.87
C LYS A 203 3.96 16.77 -17.49
N LYS A 204 2.67 17.07 -17.25
CA LYS A 204 1.93 16.66 -16.05
C LYS A 204 1.06 15.44 -16.36
N TRP A 205 0.69 14.69 -15.31
CA TRP A 205 -0.23 13.55 -15.42
C TRP A 205 0.33 12.39 -16.24
N LEU A 206 1.55 12.00 -15.93
CA LEU A 206 2.15 10.80 -16.52
C LEU A 206 1.42 9.54 -16.04
N THR A 207 1.42 8.52 -16.90
CA THR A 207 1.08 7.16 -16.48
C THR A 207 2.27 6.53 -15.76
N PRO A 208 2.05 5.53 -14.87
CA PRO A 208 3.14 4.76 -14.28
C PRO A 208 4.12 4.19 -15.32
N ASN A 209 3.62 3.68 -16.44
CA ASN A 209 4.45 3.14 -17.51
C ASN A 209 5.29 4.20 -18.21
N GLU A 210 4.77 5.41 -18.44
CA GLU A 210 5.56 6.53 -18.98
C GLU A 210 6.65 6.96 -18.00
N LYS A 211 6.30 7.08 -16.70
CA LYS A 211 7.27 7.45 -15.66
C LYS A 211 8.37 6.42 -15.52
N ARG A 212 8.04 5.13 -15.59
CA ARG A 212 9.03 4.06 -15.61
C ARG A 212 10.01 4.21 -16.79
N LYS A 213 9.51 4.42 -18.01
CA LYS A 213 10.35 4.61 -19.19
C LYS A 213 11.30 5.79 -19.01
N GLU A 214 10.81 6.90 -18.48
CA GLU A 214 11.62 8.09 -18.23
C GLU A 214 12.74 7.81 -17.22
N LEU A 215 12.46 7.15 -16.09
CA LEU A 215 13.46 6.85 -15.07
C LEU A 215 14.46 5.77 -15.51
N LEU A 216 14.08 4.81 -16.33
CA LEU A 216 15.00 3.83 -16.91
C LEU A 216 16.08 4.49 -17.79
N LEU A 217 15.73 5.56 -18.49
CA LEU A 217 16.71 6.31 -19.31
C LEU A 217 17.80 6.97 -18.46
N ILE A 218 17.45 7.40 -17.24
CA ILE A 218 18.42 7.95 -16.26
C ILE A 218 19.28 6.84 -15.67
N ASP A 219 18.64 5.78 -15.16
CA ASP A 219 19.35 4.69 -14.49
C ASP A 219 20.34 3.98 -15.46
N TRP A 220 20.12 4.08 -16.77
CA TRP A 220 21.03 3.58 -17.81
C TRP A 220 22.00 4.64 -18.34
N GLY A 221 22.02 5.86 -17.78
CA GLY A 221 22.93 6.92 -18.16
C GLY A 221 22.72 7.49 -19.57
N VAL A 222 21.48 7.36 -20.11
CA VAL A 222 21.10 7.88 -21.44
C VAL A 222 20.71 9.36 -21.36
N ILE A 223 20.27 9.81 -20.20
CA ILE A 223 19.90 11.21 -19.91
C ILE A 223 20.51 11.58 -18.56
N GLU A 224 21.24 12.71 -18.47
CA GLU A 224 21.72 13.33 -17.24
C GLU A 224 20.63 14.14 -16.51
#